data_6a3fb4af998818cef25713ab32e7f1aa
#
_entry.id   6a3fb4af998818cef25713ab32e7f1aa
#
_cell.length_a   1.000
_cell.length_b   1.000
_cell.length_c   1.000
_cell.angle_alpha   90.00
_cell.angle_beta   90.00
_cell.angle_gamma   90.00
#
_symmetry.space_group_name_H-M   'P 1'
#
loop_
_entity.id
_entity.type
_entity.pdbx_description
1 polymer ?
#
loop_
_entity_poly.entity_id
_entity_poly.type
_entity_poly.pdbx_seq_one_letter_code
_entity_poly.pdbx_strand_id
1 'polypeptide(L)'
;LAADLIRMGVDVQDINRQLYQEKPWVKMQLMREALNGMKLTPDGRICTFCLTNEAKARIGSRPEDTEGLIDLLRSVQGVWLAAYLEETEDDPRIRISLRSKTPEISVAELASRFGGGGHSMAAGVRIRGPIEEVRLTILKAMREEVERVLRQKIS
;
A
#
# COMPACT_ATOMS: atom_id res chain seq x y z
N LEU A 1 -22.65 16.88 3.01
CA LEU A 1 -22.05 16.80 1.67
C LEU A 1 -22.77 15.77 0.76
N ALA A 2 -22.85 14.46 1.14
CA ALA A 2 -23.53 13.45 0.29
C ALA A 2 -25.00 13.78 0.04
N ALA A 3 -25.75 14.15 1.09
CA ALA A 3 -27.15 14.57 0.98
C ALA A 3 -27.34 15.83 0.10
N ASP A 4 -26.36 16.73 0.11
CA ASP A 4 -26.43 17.95 -0.71
C ASP A 4 -26.19 17.62 -2.19
N LEU A 5 -25.27 16.71 -2.48
CA LEU A 5 -25.03 16.22 -3.84
C LEU A 5 -26.28 15.52 -4.41
N ILE A 6 -26.96 14.71 -3.61
CA ILE A 6 -28.22 14.07 -4.02
C ILE A 6 -29.30 15.11 -4.32
N ARG A 7 -29.46 16.16 -3.48
CA ARG A 7 -30.40 17.25 -3.73
C ARG A 7 -30.08 18.05 -4.99
N MET A 8 -28.82 18.11 -5.37
CA MET A 8 -28.35 18.74 -6.62
C MET A 8 -28.56 17.86 -7.87
N GLY A 9 -29.18 16.68 -7.73
CA GLY A 9 -29.52 15.80 -8.85
C GLY A 9 -28.40 14.86 -9.26
N VAL A 10 -27.42 14.64 -8.39
CA VAL A 10 -26.35 13.66 -8.66
C VAL A 10 -26.94 12.24 -8.64
N ASP A 11 -26.73 11.49 -9.72
CA ASP A 11 -27.11 10.09 -9.82
C ASP A 11 -26.18 9.21 -8.99
N VAL A 12 -26.70 8.79 -7.83
CA VAL A 12 -25.95 7.92 -6.89
C VAL A 12 -25.65 6.54 -7.50
N GLN A 13 -26.55 6.04 -8.37
CA GLN A 13 -26.33 4.74 -9.03
C GLN A 13 -25.20 4.83 -10.06
N ASP A 14 -25.11 5.91 -10.81
CA ASP A 14 -24.04 6.15 -11.76
C ASP A 14 -22.69 6.30 -11.07
N ILE A 15 -22.62 7.08 -9.99
CA ILE A 15 -21.41 7.19 -9.17
C ILE A 15 -20.98 5.83 -8.60
N ASN A 16 -21.92 5.06 -8.06
CA ASN A 16 -21.63 3.74 -7.51
C ASN A 16 -21.09 2.79 -8.59
N ARG A 17 -21.70 2.81 -9.79
CA ARG A 17 -21.23 2.04 -10.94
C ARG A 17 -19.81 2.40 -11.31
N GLN A 18 -19.50 3.69 -11.51
CA GLN A 18 -18.16 4.17 -11.89
C GLN A 18 -17.10 3.86 -10.83
N LEU A 19 -17.41 4.03 -9.55
CA LEU A 19 -16.44 3.81 -8.47
C LEU A 19 -16.20 2.31 -8.17
N TYR A 20 -17.21 1.48 -8.27
CA TYR A 20 -17.15 0.11 -7.76
C TYR A 20 -17.36 -0.99 -8.81
N GLN A 21 -17.98 -0.70 -9.95
CA GLN A 21 -18.38 -1.71 -10.93
C GLN A 21 -17.70 -1.61 -12.28
N GLU A 22 -17.00 -0.50 -12.58
CA GLU A 22 -16.33 -0.24 -13.86
C GLU A 22 -14.81 -0.09 -13.67
N LYS A 23 -14.13 -1.19 -13.29
CA LYS A 23 -12.67 -1.20 -13.23
C LYS A 23 -12.08 -1.70 -14.55
N PRO A 24 -11.03 -1.02 -15.10
CA PRO A 24 -10.31 -1.51 -16.27
C PRO A 24 -9.77 -2.94 -16.03
N TRP A 25 -9.75 -3.76 -17.08
CA TRP A 25 -9.26 -5.14 -16.98
C TRP A 25 -7.81 -5.22 -16.46
N VAL A 26 -6.93 -4.30 -16.88
CA VAL A 26 -5.56 -4.18 -16.39
C VAL A 26 -5.50 -4.04 -14.87
N LYS A 27 -6.42 -3.27 -14.29
CA LYS A 27 -6.54 -3.09 -12.83
C LYS A 27 -6.90 -4.41 -12.14
N MET A 28 -7.80 -5.20 -12.73
CA MET A 28 -8.17 -6.53 -12.21
C MET A 28 -6.98 -7.49 -12.27
N GLN A 29 -6.17 -7.43 -13.32
CA GLN A 29 -4.95 -8.23 -13.44
C GLN A 29 -3.90 -7.83 -12.39
N LEU A 30 -3.71 -6.53 -12.14
CA LEU A 30 -2.84 -6.03 -11.07
C LEU A 30 -3.32 -6.45 -9.67
N MET A 31 -4.63 -6.40 -9.43
CA MET A 31 -5.21 -6.90 -8.17
C MET A 31 -4.97 -8.40 -8.00
N ARG A 32 -5.12 -9.20 -9.07
CA ARG A 32 -4.79 -10.64 -9.05
C ARG A 32 -3.30 -10.87 -8.73
N GLU A 33 -2.40 -10.09 -9.36
CA GLU A 33 -0.98 -10.15 -9.08
C GLU A 33 -0.68 -9.82 -7.60
N ALA A 34 -1.32 -8.78 -7.07
CA ALA A 34 -1.17 -8.40 -5.66
C ALA A 34 -1.71 -9.48 -4.71
N LEU A 35 -2.89 -10.05 -4.98
CA LEU A 35 -3.47 -11.14 -4.17
C LEU A 35 -2.59 -12.40 -4.16
N ASN A 36 -1.95 -12.74 -5.28
CA ASN A 36 -1.05 -13.88 -5.38
C ASN A 36 0.32 -13.62 -4.72
N GLY A 37 0.82 -12.39 -4.79
CA GLY A 37 2.17 -12.02 -4.36
C GLY A 37 2.26 -11.37 -2.98
N MET A 38 1.14 -10.98 -2.36
CA MET A 38 1.18 -10.35 -1.05
C MET A 38 1.62 -11.34 0.04
N LYS A 39 2.46 -10.84 0.95
CA LYS A 39 3.03 -11.61 2.05
C LYS A 39 2.54 -11.04 3.37
N LEU A 40 1.87 -11.85 4.16
CA LEU A 40 1.41 -11.52 5.50
C LEU A 40 2.40 -12.08 6.53
N THR A 41 2.71 -11.32 7.58
CA THR A 41 3.50 -11.84 8.70
C THR A 41 2.73 -12.89 9.48
N PRO A 42 3.41 -13.83 10.18
CA PRO A 42 2.73 -14.89 10.93
C PRO A 42 1.75 -14.38 11.99
N ASP A 43 2.00 -13.20 12.55
CA ASP A 43 1.13 -12.53 13.52
C ASP A 43 -0.02 -11.74 12.87
N GLY A 44 -0.10 -11.72 11.54
CA GLY A 44 -1.15 -11.07 10.76
C GLY A 44 -1.12 -9.53 10.76
N ARG A 45 -0.10 -8.90 11.34
CA ARG A 45 -0.09 -7.44 11.54
C ARG A 45 0.53 -6.63 10.41
N ILE A 46 1.38 -7.26 9.58
CA ILE A 46 2.08 -6.56 8.49
C ILE A 46 1.80 -7.29 7.17
N CYS A 47 1.36 -6.55 6.17
CA CYS A 47 1.19 -7.04 4.81
C CYS A 47 2.12 -6.29 3.85
N THR A 48 2.84 -7.03 3.00
CA THR A 48 3.75 -6.47 1.99
C THR A 48 3.48 -7.05 0.62
N PHE A 49 3.69 -6.26 -0.43
CA PHE A 49 3.63 -6.70 -1.82
C PHE A 49 4.71 -5.99 -2.65
N CYS A 50 5.34 -6.74 -3.56
CA CYS A 50 6.32 -6.24 -4.51
C CYS A 50 5.79 -6.36 -5.94
N LEU A 51 5.80 -5.26 -6.68
CA LEU A 51 5.46 -5.22 -8.10
C LEU A 51 6.71 -4.90 -8.92
N THR A 52 7.16 -5.88 -9.69
CA THR A 52 8.34 -5.75 -10.55
C THR A 52 7.99 -5.17 -11.93
N ASN A 53 8.97 -4.58 -12.62
CA ASN A 53 8.81 -4.13 -14.00
C ASN A 53 8.44 -5.29 -14.94
N GLU A 54 8.98 -6.50 -14.70
CA GLU A 54 8.59 -7.70 -15.44
C GLU A 54 7.09 -8.01 -15.31
N ALA A 55 6.55 -7.97 -14.10
CA ALA A 55 5.12 -8.18 -13.86
C ALA A 55 4.26 -7.10 -14.52
N LYS A 56 4.69 -5.83 -14.44
CA LYS A 56 4.01 -4.71 -15.12
C LYS A 56 4.00 -4.88 -16.64
N ALA A 57 5.14 -5.22 -17.23
CA ALA A 57 5.24 -5.46 -18.69
C ALA A 57 4.36 -6.63 -19.14
N ARG A 58 4.34 -7.74 -18.38
CA ARG A 58 3.48 -8.91 -18.65
C ARG A 58 2.00 -8.56 -18.62
N ILE A 59 1.59 -7.66 -17.74
CA ILE A 59 0.20 -7.21 -17.57
C ILE A 59 -0.13 -6.10 -18.59
N GLY A 60 0.84 -5.37 -19.08
CA GLY A 60 0.65 -4.18 -19.92
C GLY A 60 0.14 -2.98 -19.13
N SER A 61 0.53 -2.87 -17.84
CA SER A 61 0.07 -1.79 -16.98
C SER A 61 0.91 -0.53 -17.13
N ARG A 62 0.24 0.62 -16.98
CA ARG A 62 0.86 1.93 -16.91
C ARG A 62 1.02 2.39 -15.45
N PRO A 63 1.84 3.41 -15.16
CA PRO A 63 2.05 3.89 -13.78
C PRO A 63 0.75 4.25 -13.04
N GLU A 64 -0.22 4.85 -13.72
CA GLU A 64 -1.51 5.23 -13.14
C GLU A 64 -2.40 4.03 -12.76
N ASP A 65 -2.21 2.89 -13.41
CA ASP A 65 -2.99 1.69 -13.13
C ASP A 65 -2.65 1.05 -11.75
N THR A 66 -1.48 1.36 -11.20
CA THR A 66 -1.02 0.81 -9.90
C THR A 66 -1.61 1.52 -8.69
N GLU A 67 -2.31 2.64 -8.91
CA GLU A 67 -2.95 3.40 -7.83
C GLU A 67 -3.98 2.55 -7.07
N GLY A 68 -3.96 2.64 -5.74
CA GLY A 68 -4.87 1.92 -4.85
C GLY A 68 -4.47 0.47 -4.53
N LEU A 69 -3.41 -0.09 -5.10
CA LEU A 69 -2.94 -1.44 -4.72
C LEU A 69 -2.56 -1.55 -3.25
N ILE A 70 -2.01 -0.48 -2.67
CA ILE A 70 -1.69 -0.44 -1.24
C ILE A 70 -2.94 -0.59 -0.35
N ASP A 71 -4.10 -0.11 -0.81
CA ASP A 71 -5.34 -0.19 -0.05
C ASP A 71 -5.88 -1.62 0.01
N LEU A 72 -5.60 -2.44 -1.02
CA LEU A 72 -5.88 -3.87 -0.99
C LEU A 72 -5.13 -4.57 0.16
N LEU A 73 -3.83 -4.28 0.32
CA LEU A 73 -3.03 -4.84 1.42
C LEU A 73 -3.54 -4.38 2.79
N ARG A 74 -3.86 -3.07 2.88
CA ARG A 74 -4.40 -2.46 4.09
C ARG A 74 -5.78 -3.01 4.46
N SER A 75 -6.59 -3.49 3.48
CA SER A 75 -7.94 -4.00 3.73
C SER A 75 -7.96 -5.34 4.48
N VAL A 76 -6.84 -6.07 4.51
CA VAL A 76 -6.77 -7.35 5.23
C VAL A 76 -7.06 -7.15 6.71
N GLN A 77 -7.95 -8.01 7.25
CA GLN A 77 -8.31 -7.97 8.68
C GLN A 77 -7.09 -8.27 9.55
N GLY A 78 -6.91 -7.53 10.63
CA GLY A 78 -5.77 -7.70 11.55
C GLY A 78 -4.51 -6.94 11.15
N VAL A 79 -4.36 -6.53 9.90
CA VAL A 79 -3.20 -5.76 9.43
C VAL A 79 -3.20 -4.36 10.05
N TRP A 80 -2.08 -4.01 10.67
CA TRP A 80 -1.78 -2.68 11.22
C TRP A 80 -0.98 -1.84 10.23
N LEU A 81 -0.02 -2.47 9.55
CA LEU A 81 0.89 -1.82 8.61
C LEU A 81 0.86 -2.52 7.24
N ALA A 82 0.83 -1.74 6.19
CA ALA A 82 0.97 -2.23 4.82
C ALA A 82 2.11 -1.52 4.10
N ALA A 83 2.90 -2.27 3.32
CA ALA A 83 3.94 -1.73 2.45
C ALA A 83 3.78 -2.28 1.04
N TYR A 84 3.64 -1.38 0.08
CA TYR A 84 3.66 -1.65 -1.35
C TYR A 84 4.98 -1.15 -1.93
N LEU A 85 5.74 -2.05 -2.53
CA LEU A 85 7.03 -1.78 -3.16
C LEU A 85 6.90 -1.94 -4.68
N GLU A 86 7.47 -1.02 -5.43
CA GLU A 86 7.36 -0.99 -6.88
C GLU A 86 8.69 -0.61 -7.53
N GLU A 87 9.11 -1.37 -8.52
CA GLU A 87 10.11 -0.94 -9.48
C GLU A 87 9.52 0.10 -10.41
N THR A 88 10.28 1.14 -10.75
CA THR A 88 9.89 2.17 -11.72
C THR A 88 10.91 2.23 -12.85
N GLU A 89 10.48 2.50 -14.08
CA GLU A 89 11.37 2.52 -15.26
C GLU A 89 12.34 3.72 -15.21
N ASP A 90 11.87 4.86 -14.71
CA ASP A 90 12.61 6.13 -14.73
C ASP A 90 13.54 6.32 -13.51
N ASP A 91 13.46 5.46 -12.49
CA ASP A 91 14.24 5.60 -11.25
C ASP A 91 14.72 4.23 -10.78
N PRO A 92 16.05 4.00 -10.65
CA PRO A 92 16.59 2.73 -10.17
C PRO A 92 16.30 2.44 -8.70
N ARG A 93 15.66 3.37 -8.00
CA ARG A 93 15.24 3.18 -6.62
C ARG A 93 13.83 2.58 -6.57
N ILE A 94 13.64 1.64 -5.68
CA ILE A 94 12.33 1.07 -5.38
C ILE A 94 11.45 2.14 -4.75
N ARG A 95 10.30 2.40 -5.33
CA ARG A 95 9.25 3.25 -4.76
C ARG A 95 8.47 2.47 -3.72
N ILE A 96 8.38 2.99 -2.52
CA ILE A 96 7.71 2.33 -1.40
C ILE A 96 6.58 3.22 -0.90
N SER A 97 5.40 2.69 -0.87
CA SER A 97 4.23 3.29 -0.23
C SER A 97 3.95 2.57 1.09
N LEU A 98 3.76 3.34 2.15
CA LEU A 98 3.50 2.84 3.50
C LEU A 98 2.13 3.33 3.99
N ARG A 99 1.38 2.45 4.66
CA ARG A 99 0.10 2.79 5.31
C ARG A 99 0.07 2.22 6.71
N SER A 100 -0.49 2.99 7.64
CA SER A 100 -0.86 2.53 8.99
C SER A 100 -2.38 2.53 9.14
N LYS A 101 -2.93 1.56 9.88
CA LYS A 101 -4.31 1.56 10.37
C LYS A 101 -4.40 1.89 11.86
N THR A 102 -3.26 2.04 12.52
CA THR A 102 -3.20 2.32 13.94
C THR A 102 -2.52 3.67 14.20
N PRO A 103 -3.10 4.55 15.01
CA PRO A 103 -2.51 5.86 15.30
C PRO A 103 -1.21 5.76 16.13
N GLU A 104 -0.98 4.63 16.80
CA GLU A 104 0.21 4.38 17.61
C GLU A 104 1.50 4.21 16.79
N ILE A 105 1.39 3.99 15.46
CA ILE A 105 2.54 3.84 14.56
C ILE A 105 2.47 4.89 13.46
N SER A 106 3.42 5.82 13.48
CA SER A 106 3.61 6.82 12.42
C SER A 106 4.46 6.25 11.30
N VAL A 107 3.86 5.99 10.13
CA VAL A 107 4.64 5.59 8.94
C VAL A 107 5.46 6.74 8.37
N ALA A 108 5.17 8.01 8.70
CA ALA A 108 6.03 9.14 8.36
C ALA A 108 7.37 9.07 9.10
N GLU A 109 7.37 8.77 10.40
CA GLU A 109 8.58 8.56 11.19
C GLU A 109 9.36 7.34 10.69
N LEU A 110 8.68 6.25 10.35
CA LEU A 110 9.31 5.07 9.76
C LEU A 110 9.98 5.43 8.43
N ALA A 111 9.29 6.12 7.52
CA ALA A 111 9.82 6.54 6.23
C ALA A 111 11.01 7.50 6.38
N SER A 112 11.01 8.39 7.37
CA SER A 112 12.08 9.38 7.60
C SER A 112 13.41 8.71 7.92
N ARG A 113 13.43 7.52 8.54
CA ARG A 113 14.65 6.73 8.80
C ARG A 113 15.40 6.36 7.51
N PHE A 114 14.70 6.40 6.37
CA PHE A 114 15.22 6.05 5.04
C PHE A 114 15.23 7.24 4.07
N GLY A 115 15.07 8.47 4.60
CA GLY A 115 15.04 9.69 3.79
C GLY A 115 13.72 9.93 3.06
N GLY A 116 12.65 9.28 3.49
CA GLY A 116 11.28 9.51 3.02
C GLY A 116 10.47 10.42 3.94
N GLY A 117 9.15 10.46 3.74
CA GLY A 117 8.24 11.25 4.55
C GLY A 117 6.79 11.11 4.13
N GLY A 118 5.93 11.92 4.75
CA GLY A 118 4.48 11.92 4.49
C GLY A 118 3.68 12.26 5.74
N HIS A 119 2.48 11.71 5.82
CA HIS A 119 1.61 11.82 6.98
C HIS A 119 1.73 10.58 7.89
N SER A 120 1.31 10.69 9.14
CA SER A 120 1.38 9.59 10.11
C SER A 120 0.75 8.29 9.63
N MET A 121 -0.35 8.36 8.88
CA MET A 121 -1.06 7.19 8.35
C MET A 121 -0.69 6.81 6.90
N ALA A 122 0.06 7.67 6.18
CA ALA A 122 0.40 7.48 4.77
C ALA A 122 1.72 8.17 4.44
N ALA A 123 2.73 7.40 4.11
CA ALA A 123 4.06 7.91 3.80
C ALA A 123 4.68 7.18 2.62
N GLY A 124 5.75 7.74 2.08
CA GLY A 124 6.51 7.15 0.99
C GLY A 124 8.00 7.35 1.13
N VAL A 125 8.76 6.44 0.53
CA VAL A 125 10.22 6.51 0.48
C VAL A 125 10.74 5.84 -0.79
N ARG A 126 11.95 6.18 -1.22
CA ARG A 126 12.65 5.54 -2.34
C ARG A 126 13.99 5.02 -1.88
N ILE A 127 14.25 3.73 -2.05
CA ILE A 127 15.47 3.05 -1.60
C ILE A 127 16.12 2.33 -2.77
N ARG A 128 17.45 2.44 -2.90
CA ARG A 128 18.23 1.68 -3.89
C ARG A 128 18.46 0.24 -3.42
N GLY A 129 18.35 -0.71 -4.34
CA GLY A 129 18.67 -2.11 -4.13
C GLY A 129 17.68 -3.05 -4.81
N PRO A 130 17.95 -4.36 -4.79
CA PRO A 130 17.00 -5.38 -5.24
C PRO A 130 15.71 -5.30 -4.43
N ILE A 131 14.56 -5.41 -5.10
CA ILE A 131 13.24 -5.17 -4.49
C ILE A 131 12.98 -6.05 -3.25
N GLU A 132 13.41 -7.32 -3.27
CA GLU A 132 13.23 -8.22 -2.11
C GLU A 132 14.13 -7.85 -0.92
N GLU A 133 15.35 -7.39 -1.15
CA GLU A 133 16.23 -6.90 -0.07
C GLU A 133 15.67 -5.63 0.56
N VAL A 134 15.19 -4.72 -0.27
CA VAL A 134 14.52 -3.49 0.18
C VAL A 134 13.25 -3.85 0.97
N ARG A 135 12.46 -4.84 0.51
CA ARG A 135 11.29 -5.34 1.24
C ARG A 135 11.65 -5.86 2.62
N LEU A 136 12.72 -6.66 2.73
CA LEU A 136 13.16 -7.20 4.02
C LEU A 136 13.63 -6.09 4.97
N THR A 137 14.31 -5.07 4.45
CA THR A 137 14.76 -3.91 5.22
C THR A 137 13.56 -3.15 5.81
N ILE A 138 12.57 -2.85 4.98
CA ILE A 138 11.32 -2.18 5.41
C ILE A 138 10.52 -3.05 6.38
N LEU A 139 10.40 -4.34 6.08
CA LEU A 139 9.70 -5.29 6.95
C LEU A 139 10.33 -5.35 8.37
N LYS A 140 11.67 -5.31 8.46
CA LYS A 140 12.36 -5.26 9.75
C LYS A 140 11.96 -4.01 10.54
N ALA A 141 12.03 -2.83 9.92
CA ALA A 141 11.65 -1.58 10.56
C ALA A 141 10.16 -1.57 10.99
N MET A 142 9.27 -2.12 10.15
CA MET A 142 7.86 -2.26 10.49
C MET A 142 7.63 -3.19 11.69
N ARG A 143 8.37 -4.30 11.79
CA ARG A 143 8.30 -5.22 12.95
C ARG A 143 8.74 -4.55 14.24
N GLU A 144 9.82 -3.79 14.21
CA GLU A 144 10.30 -3.02 15.36
C GLU A 144 9.20 -2.09 15.91
N GLU A 145 8.47 -1.40 15.04
CA GLU A 145 7.35 -0.54 15.43
C GLU A 145 6.17 -1.32 16.03
N VAL A 146 5.81 -2.45 15.41
CA VAL A 146 4.74 -3.31 15.93
C VAL A 146 5.12 -3.84 17.32
N GLU A 147 6.35 -4.32 17.51
CA GLU A 147 6.85 -4.79 18.79
C GLU A 147 6.88 -3.69 19.85
N ARG A 148 7.28 -2.48 19.48
CA ARG A 148 7.27 -1.30 20.37
C ARG A 148 5.87 -1.06 20.94
N VAL A 149 4.85 -1.04 20.06
CA VAL A 149 3.46 -0.81 20.47
C VAL A 149 2.92 -1.97 21.33
N LEU A 150 3.27 -3.23 20.99
CA LEU A 150 2.84 -4.38 21.78
C LEU A 150 3.40 -4.33 23.20
N ARG A 151 4.68 -3.96 23.38
CA ARG A 151 5.30 -3.81 24.71
C ARG A 151 4.60 -2.73 25.54
N GLN A 152 4.23 -1.59 24.92
CA GLN A 152 3.52 -0.50 25.60
C GLN A 152 2.11 -0.88 26.08
N LYS A 153 1.46 -1.85 25.42
CA LYS A 153 0.11 -2.32 25.81
C LYS A 153 0.13 -3.37 26.93
N ILE A 154 1.30 -3.91 27.26
CA ILE A 154 1.47 -4.93 28.31
C ILE A 154 1.97 -4.30 29.62
N SER A 155 2.54 -3.10 29.55
CA SER A 155 3.00 -2.31 30.70
C SER A 155 1.89 -1.43 31.27
#